data_4579b90a6758e450d36f735f79ffe248
#
_entry.id   4579b90a6758e450d36f735f79ffe248
#
_cell.length_a   1.000
_cell.length_b   1.000
_cell.length_c   1.000
_cell.angle_alpha   90.00
_cell.angle_beta   90.00
_cell.angle_gamma   90.00
#
_symmetry.space_group_name_H-M   'P 1'
#
loop_
_entity.id
_entity.type
_entity.pdbx_description
1 polymer ?
#
loop_
_entity_poly.entity_id
_entity_poly.type
_entity_poly.pdbx_seq_one_letter_code
_entity_poly.pdbx_strand_id
1 'polypeptide(L)'
;MTREEKAVIVEKLTEKFKQNPFFYITDASGMSVKDVTSFRRMCFEKGIDYQVVKNTLIRKALENIEGDYTPLNEKVLTGFSGILFSGESGKAPALLLKEYHKKSGKKKPSLKGASVETSLFIGEENLNTLITLKSKFELVGEIVGLLQSPAKNVVSALQSGGSKLAGIIKTLQEKGAVAEQ
;
A
#
# COMPACT_ATOMS: atom_id res chain seq x y z
N MET A 1 -10.07 -32.70 -7.26
CA MET A 1 -11.01 -31.69 -6.70
C MET A 1 -12.42 -32.00 -7.17
N THR A 2 -13.28 -32.30 -6.27
CA THR A 2 -14.70 -32.54 -6.54
C THR A 2 -15.44 -31.21 -6.80
N ARG A 3 -16.68 -31.28 -7.25
CA ARG A 3 -17.50 -30.07 -7.49
C ARG A 3 -17.81 -29.35 -6.17
N GLU A 4 -18.01 -30.10 -5.11
CA GLU A 4 -18.30 -29.61 -3.76
C GLU A 4 -17.07 -28.87 -3.16
N GLU A 5 -15.88 -29.45 -3.25
CA GLU A 5 -14.65 -28.81 -2.81
C GLU A 5 -14.41 -27.46 -3.50
N LYS A 6 -14.72 -27.36 -4.79
CA LYS A 6 -14.61 -26.09 -5.54
C LYS A 6 -15.59 -25.03 -5.04
N ALA A 7 -16.83 -25.45 -4.70
CA ALA A 7 -17.85 -24.53 -4.16
C ALA A 7 -17.38 -23.95 -2.81
N VAL A 8 -16.91 -24.80 -1.90
CA VAL A 8 -16.38 -24.36 -0.60
C VAL A 8 -15.19 -23.39 -0.74
N ILE A 9 -14.30 -23.63 -1.73
CA ILE A 9 -13.18 -22.72 -1.97
C ILE A 9 -13.67 -21.38 -2.51
N VAL A 10 -14.64 -21.36 -3.41
CA VAL A 10 -15.23 -20.12 -3.94
C VAL A 10 -15.92 -19.33 -2.83
N GLU A 11 -16.67 -19.98 -1.95
CA GLU A 11 -17.32 -19.32 -0.80
C GLU A 11 -16.28 -18.67 0.13
N LYS A 12 -15.25 -19.45 0.54
CA LYS A 12 -14.16 -18.94 1.37
C LYS A 12 -13.41 -17.76 0.74
N LEU A 13 -13.19 -17.82 -0.59
CA LEU A 13 -12.56 -16.71 -1.32
C LEU A 13 -13.46 -15.48 -1.36
N THR A 14 -14.76 -15.67 -1.60
CA THR A 14 -15.74 -14.58 -1.61
C THR A 14 -15.81 -13.88 -0.25
N GLU A 15 -15.79 -14.64 0.85
CA GLU A 15 -15.73 -14.08 2.20
C GLU A 15 -14.44 -13.29 2.43
N LYS A 16 -13.28 -13.82 2.01
CA LYS A 16 -11.99 -13.13 2.13
C LYS A 16 -11.94 -11.85 1.32
N PHE A 17 -12.48 -11.83 0.13
CA PHE A 17 -12.58 -10.62 -0.68
C PHE A 17 -13.51 -9.56 -0.05
N LYS A 18 -14.60 -9.99 0.60
CA LYS A 18 -15.50 -9.08 1.32
C LYS A 18 -14.85 -8.50 2.58
N GLN A 19 -14.03 -9.29 3.28
CA GLN A 19 -13.33 -8.84 4.49
C GLN A 19 -12.13 -7.93 4.16
N ASN A 20 -11.50 -8.12 3.01
CA ASN A 20 -10.28 -7.40 2.63
C ASN A 20 -10.53 -6.55 1.38
N PRO A 21 -10.70 -5.24 1.52
CA PRO A 21 -10.97 -4.33 0.40
C PRO A 21 -9.75 -4.13 -0.52
N PHE A 22 -8.57 -4.58 -0.07
CA PHE A 22 -7.33 -4.47 -0.82
C PHE A 22 -6.80 -5.84 -1.19
N PHE A 23 -6.75 -6.13 -2.48
CA PHE A 23 -6.15 -7.37 -2.96
C PHE A 23 -5.26 -7.14 -4.18
N TYR A 24 -4.21 -7.94 -4.26
CA TYR A 24 -3.21 -7.89 -5.32
C TYR A 24 -3.09 -9.24 -5.98
N ILE A 25 -3.01 -9.27 -7.30
CA ILE A 25 -2.80 -10.49 -8.09
C ILE A 25 -1.38 -10.45 -8.61
N THR A 26 -0.60 -11.47 -8.26
CA THR A 26 0.83 -11.57 -8.59
C THR A 26 1.13 -12.84 -9.36
N ASP A 27 2.19 -12.78 -10.16
CA ASP A 27 2.75 -13.95 -10.85
C ASP A 27 4.04 -14.41 -10.18
N ALA A 28 3.99 -15.56 -9.54
CA ALA A 28 5.12 -16.22 -8.92
C ALA A 28 5.65 -17.41 -9.77
N SER A 29 5.32 -17.45 -11.07
CA SER A 29 5.79 -18.52 -11.95
C SER A 29 7.32 -18.52 -12.06
N GLY A 30 7.93 -19.71 -12.03
CA GLY A 30 9.38 -19.86 -12.14
C GLY A 30 10.19 -19.49 -10.90
N MET A 31 9.54 -19.21 -9.76
CA MET A 31 10.23 -19.06 -8.49
C MET A 31 10.62 -20.42 -7.90
N SER A 32 11.77 -20.49 -7.24
CA SER A 32 12.18 -21.72 -6.52
C SER A 32 11.33 -21.89 -5.26
N VAL A 33 11.23 -23.12 -4.75
CA VAL A 33 10.49 -23.41 -3.50
C VAL A 33 11.04 -22.59 -2.33
N LYS A 34 12.36 -22.39 -2.28
CA LYS A 34 13.01 -21.57 -1.27
C LYS A 34 12.55 -20.11 -1.34
N ASP A 35 12.48 -19.54 -2.54
CA ASP A 35 12.05 -18.16 -2.77
C ASP A 35 10.57 -17.98 -2.38
N VAL A 36 9.71 -18.92 -2.78
CA VAL A 36 8.28 -18.90 -2.40
C VAL A 36 8.08 -18.98 -0.89
N THR A 37 8.85 -19.83 -0.21
CA THR A 37 8.80 -19.97 1.25
C THR A 37 9.26 -18.69 1.94
N SER A 38 10.35 -18.08 1.47
CA SER A 38 10.83 -16.80 2.00
C SER A 38 9.81 -15.68 1.77
N PHE A 39 9.18 -15.64 0.60
CA PHE A 39 8.13 -14.68 0.30
C PHE A 39 6.91 -14.85 1.22
N ARG A 40 6.45 -16.08 1.44
CA ARG A 40 5.34 -16.37 2.36
C ARG A 40 5.64 -15.95 3.80
N ARG A 41 6.88 -16.13 4.28
CA ARG A 41 7.30 -15.67 5.60
C ARG A 41 7.20 -14.15 5.72
N MET A 42 7.71 -13.43 4.72
CA MET A 42 7.59 -11.96 4.69
C MET A 42 6.14 -11.48 4.63
N CYS A 43 5.27 -12.19 3.90
CA CYS A 43 3.84 -11.88 3.89
C CYS A 43 3.23 -12.05 5.28
N PHE A 44 3.53 -13.15 5.94
CA PHE A 44 3.04 -13.46 7.29
C PHE A 44 3.51 -12.44 8.33
N GLU A 45 4.81 -12.06 8.31
CA GLU A 45 5.38 -11.04 9.20
C GLU A 45 4.69 -9.67 9.07
N LYS A 46 4.16 -9.36 7.88
CA LYS A 46 3.44 -8.10 7.60
C LYS A 46 1.91 -8.23 7.67
N GLY A 47 1.39 -9.35 8.14
CA GLY A 47 -0.05 -9.58 8.26
C GLY A 47 -0.78 -9.67 6.92
N ILE A 48 -0.08 -10.01 5.83
CA ILE A 48 -0.64 -10.16 4.49
C ILE A 48 -0.87 -11.64 4.22
N ASP A 49 -2.10 -12.02 3.89
CA ASP A 49 -2.42 -13.41 3.53
C ASP A 49 -2.12 -13.65 2.04
N TYR A 50 -1.25 -14.63 1.77
CA TYR A 50 -0.87 -15.02 0.42
C TYR A 50 -1.42 -16.39 0.05
N GLN A 51 -2.29 -16.44 -0.94
CA GLN A 51 -2.92 -17.66 -1.43
C GLN A 51 -2.74 -17.83 -2.94
N VAL A 52 -2.40 -19.06 -3.34
CA VAL A 52 -2.34 -19.46 -4.74
C VAL A 52 -3.59 -20.24 -5.09
N VAL A 53 -4.36 -19.73 -6.03
CA VAL A 53 -5.66 -20.30 -6.40
C VAL A 53 -5.78 -20.36 -7.92
N LYS A 54 -6.57 -21.31 -8.41
CA LYS A 54 -6.86 -21.45 -9.83
C LYS A 54 -7.68 -20.25 -10.35
N ASN A 55 -7.27 -19.66 -11.49
CA ASN A 55 -7.88 -18.46 -12.06
C ASN A 55 -9.41 -18.57 -12.24
N THR A 56 -9.89 -19.75 -12.64
CA THR A 56 -11.34 -20.00 -12.80
C THR A 56 -12.12 -19.89 -11.49
N LEU A 57 -11.50 -20.20 -10.34
CA LEU A 57 -12.13 -20.06 -9.02
C LEU A 57 -12.10 -18.60 -8.57
N ILE A 58 -10.99 -17.89 -8.87
CA ILE A 58 -10.87 -16.45 -8.61
C ILE A 58 -11.96 -15.69 -9.38
N ARG A 59 -12.11 -15.98 -10.68
CA ARG A 59 -13.16 -15.37 -11.52
C ARG A 59 -14.54 -15.54 -10.92
N LYS A 60 -14.91 -16.77 -10.56
CA LYS A 60 -16.22 -17.07 -9.95
C LYS A 60 -16.41 -16.36 -8.60
N ALA A 61 -15.35 -16.23 -7.81
CA ALA A 61 -15.43 -15.52 -6.54
C ALA A 61 -15.63 -14.02 -6.75
N LEU A 62 -14.98 -13.42 -7.77
CA LEU A 62 -15.15 -12.01 -8.12
C LEU A 62 -16.54 -11.71 -8.74
N GLU A 63 -17.11 -12.65 -9.50
CA GLU A 63 -18.48 -12.53 -10.04
C GLU A 63 -19.55 -12.48 -8.92
N ASN A 64 -19.28 -13.07 -7.74
CA ASN A 64 -20.17 -13.04 -6.59
C ASN A 64 -20.04 -11.77 -5.72
N ILE A 65 -19.21 -10.82 -6.13
CA ILE A 65 -18.96 -9.58 -5.38
C ILE A 65 -19.50 -8.42 -6.19
N GLU A 66 -20.09 -7.45 -5.49
CA GLU A 66 -20.56 -6.21 -6.09
C GLU A 66 -19.36 -5.38 -6.55
N GLY A 67 -19.12 -5.32 -7.84
CA GLY A 67 -18.05 -4.54 -8.45
C GLY A 67 -17.78 -4.95 -9.89
N ASP A 68 -17.30 -4.01 -10.70
CA ASP A 68 -16.95 -4.29 -12.10
C ASP A 68 -15.48 -4.74 -12.21
N TYR A 69 -15.25 -6.04 -12.05
CA TYR A 69 -13.92 -6.67 -12.15
C TYR A 69 -13.65 -7.27 -13.55
N THR A 70 -14.46 -6.95 -14.54
CA THR A 70 -14.33 -7.45 -15.93
C THR A 70 -12.93 -7.23 -16.51
N PRO A 71 -12.30 -6.05 -16.36
CA PRO A 71 -10.95 -5.80 -16.89
C PRO A 71 -9.87 -6.66 -16.23
N LEU A 72 -10.05 -7.00 -14.94
CA LEU A 72 -9.14 -7.90 -14.22
C LEU A 72 -9.28 -9.35 -14.72
N ASN A 73 -10.50 -9.78 -15.01
CA ASN A 73 -10.78 -11.14 -15.46
C ASN A 73 -10.13 -11.46 -16.81
N GLU A 74 -10.10 -10.50 -17.72
CA GLU A 74 -9.60 -10.71 -19.08
C GLU A 74 -8.08 -10.56 -19.18
N LYS A 75 -7.50 -9.54 -18.56
CA LYS A 75 -6.10 -9.18 -18.74
C LYS A 75 -5.18 -9.78 -17.68
N VAL A 76 -5.65 -9.96 -16.45
CA VAL A 76 -4.82 -10.31 -15.28
C VAL A 76 -4.89 -11.80 -14.97
N LEU A 77 -6.05 -12.45 -15.10
CA LEU A 77 -6.24 -13.86 -14.75
C LEU A 77 -5.78 -14.83 -15.85
N THR A 78 -4.57 -14.65 -16.36
CA THR A 78 -3.91 -15.54 -17.31
C THR A 78 -2.68 -16.20 -16.66
N GLY A 79 -2.44 -17.49 -16.87
CA GLY A 79 -1.30 -18.22 -16.32
C GLY A 79 -1.36 -18.40 -14.80
N PHE A 80 -0.22 -18.33 -14.13
CA PHE A 80 -0.11 -18.50 -12.67
C PHE A 80 -0.60 -17.24 -11.93
N SER A 81 -1.43 -17.43 -10.92
CA SER A 81 -1.94 -16.30 -10.13
C SER A 81 -1.90 -16.61 -8.64
N GLY A 82 -1.21 -15.78 -7.90
CA GLY A 82 -1.24 -15.74 -6.45
C GLY A 82 -1.93 -14.46 -5.99
N ILE A 83 -2.76 -14.54 -4.97
CA ILE A 83 -3.50 -13.40 -4.42
C ILE A 83 -2.88 -13.01 -3.09
N LEU A 84 -2.64 -11.72 -2.89
CA LEU A 84 -2.26 -11.11 -1.63
C LEU A 84 -3.48 -10.35 -1.11
N PHE A 85 -3.93 -10.66 0.09
CA PHE A 85 -5.01 -9.96 0.77
C PHE A 85 -4.44 -9.06 1.85
N SER A 86 -4.91 -7.83 1.91
CA SER A 86 -4.57 -6.86 2.98
C SER A 86 -5.84 -6.22 3.49
N GLY A 87 -6.02 -6.23 4.82
CA GLY A 87 -7.19 -5.62 5.47
C GLY A 87 -6.97 -4.14 5.82
N GLU A 88 -5.74 -3.79 6.22
CA GLU A 88 -5.48 -2.49 6.84
C GLU A 88 -5.01 -1.41 5.85
N SER A 89 -4.19 -1.79 4.87
CA SER A 89 -3.55 -0.80 3.99
C SER A 89 -3.39 -1.32 2.57
N GLY A 90 -3.88 -0.55 1.60
CA GLY A 90 -3.65 -0.82 0.19
C GLY A 90 -2.18 -0.72 -0.24
N LYS A 91 -1.36 0.01 0.53
CA LYS A 91 0.07 0.23 0.26
C LYS A 91 0.96 -0.95 0.71
N ALA A 92 0.54 -1.69 1.76
CA ALA A 92 1.37 -2.72 2.38
C ALA A 92 1.82 -3.83 1.41
N PRO A 93 0.97 -4.42 0.55
CA PRO A 93 1.41 -5.43 -0.41
C PRO A 93 2.39 -4.90 -1.46
N ALA A 94 2.21 -3.65 -1.92
CA ALA A 94 3.12 -3.02 -2.88
C ALA A 94 4.52 -2.79 -2.29
N LEU A 95 4.59 -2.32 -1.05
CA LEU A 95 5.86 -2.17 -0.32
C LEU A 95 6.54 -3.51 -0.10
N LEU A 96 5.79 -4.55 0.25
CA LEU A 96 6.31 -5.91 0.43
C LEU A 96 6.93 -6.42 -0.88
N LEU A 97 6.26 -6.27 -2.02
CA LEU A 97 6.79 -6.66 -3.32
C LEU A 97 8.10 -5.93 -3.63
N LYS A 98 8.16 -4.62 -3.40
CA LYS A 98 9.38 -3.82 -3.63
C LYS A 98 10.54 -4.25 -2.73
N GLU A 99 10.29 -4.50 -1.46
CA GLU A 99 11.31 -4.99 -0.53
C GLU A 99 11.81 -6.39 -0.91
N TYR A 100 10.88 -7.26 -1.31
CA TYR A 100 11.26 -8.59 -1.76
C TYR A 100 12.12 -8.54 -3.01
N HIS A 101 11.77 -7.72 -4.00
CA HIS A 101 12.58 -7.51 -5.21
C HIS A 101 13.99 -6.98 -4.86
N LYS A 102 14.11 -6.08 -3.88
CA LYS A 102 15.41 -5.60 -3.40
C LYS A 102 16.24 -6.69 -2.74
N LYS A 103 15.62 -7.53 -1.93
CA LYS A 103 16.32 -8.61 -1.19
C LYS A 103 16.72 -9.77 -2.10
N SER A 104 15.85 -10.16 -3.02
CA SER A 104 16.09 -11.33 -3.89
C SER A 104 16.87 -10.99 -5.16
N GLY A 105 16.95 -9.72 -5.54
CA GLY A 105 17.53 -9.28 -6.82
C GLY A 105 16.76 -9.76 -8.05
N LYS A 106 15.60 -10.42 -7.85
CA LYS A 106 14.75 -10.98 -8.90
C LYS A 106 13.50 -10.12 -9.05
N LYS A 107 13.02 -9.96 -10.29
CA LYS A 107 11.77 -9.22 -10.57
C LYS A 107 10.49 -10.01 -10.25
N LYS A 108 10.59 -11.21 -9.69
CA LYS A 108 9.44 -12.05 -9.32
C LYS A 108 9.32 -12.17 -7.81
N PRO A 109 8.07 -12.17 -7.29
CA PRO A 109 6.79 -12.21 -7.99
C PRO A 109 6.46 -10.86 -8.65
N SER A 110 5.99 -10.88 -9.92
CA SER A 110 5.59 -9.67 -10.63
C SER A 110 4.13 -9.31 -10.34
N LEU A 111 3.82 -8.02 -10.33
CA LEU A 111 2.46 -7.54 -10.17
C LEU A 111 1.71 -7.68 -11.51
N LYS A 112 0.58 -8.38 -11.51
CA LYS A 112 -0.34 -8.44 -12.65
C LYS A 112 -1.42 -7.40 -12.56
N GLY A 113 -1.99 -7.23 -11.37
CA GLY A 113 -3.02 -6.26 -11.12
C GLY A 113 -3.31 -6.15 -9.63
N ALA A 114 -3.95 -5.06 -9.27
CA ALA A 114 -4.37 -4.78 -7.91
C ALA A 114 -5.74 -4.12 -7.91
N SER A 115 -6.52 -4.41 -6.88
CA SER A 115 -7.73 -3.69 -6.57
C SER A 115 -7.52 -2.97 -5.24
N VAL A 116 -7.69 -1.67 -5.26
CA VAL A 116 -7.60 -0.81 -4.08
C VAL A 116 -8.94 -0.10 -3.95
N GLU A 117 -9.75 -0.57 -3.00
CA GLU A 117 -11.16 -0.17 -2.85
C GLU A 117 -11.95 -0.39 -4.16
N THR A 118 -12.25 0.66 -4.91
CA THR A 118 -12.99 0.61 -6.17
C THR A 118 -12.12 0.80 -7.41
N SER A 119 -10.83 1.12 -7.22
CA SER A 119 -9.91 1.41 -8.33
C SER A 119 -9.11 0.17 -8.73
N LEU A 120 -9.09 -0.11 -10.03
CA LEU A 120 -8.36 -1.24 -10.60
C LEU A 120 -7.06 -0.76 -11.25
N PHE A 121 -5.95 -1.36 -10.86
CA PHE A 121 -4.62 -1.11 -11.40
C PHE A 121 -4.13 -2.36 -12.13
N ILE A 122 -3.84 -2.27 -13.43
CA ILE A 122 -3.42 -3.39 -14.24
C ILE A 122 -1.98 -3.15 -14.71
N GLY A 123 -1.11 -4.13 -14.53
CA GLY A 123 0.28 -4.11 -14.96
C GLY A 123 1.29 -3.74 -13.88
N GLU A 124 2.54 -4.11 -14.13
CA GLU A 124 3.67 -3.91 -13.22
C GLU A 124 4.06 -2.41 -13.09
N GLU A 125 3.77 -1.61 -14.11
CA GLU A 125 4.06 -0.17 -14.14
C GLU A 125 3.39 0.59 -13.00
N ASN A 126 2.21 0.14 -12.59
CA ASN A 126 1.43 0.74 -11.51
C ASN A 126 1.98 0.43 -10.11
N LEU A 127 3.01 -0.41 -9.97
CA LEU A 127 3.60 -0.72 -8.67
C LEU A 127 4.09 0.55 -7.94
N ASN A 128 4.74 1.47 -8.65
CA ASN A 128 5.22 2.71 -8.07
C ASN A 128 4.06 3.63 -7.64
N THR A 129 3.01 3.71 -8.42
CA THR A 129 1.78 4.44 -8.09
C THR A 129 1.14 3.87 -6.82
N LEU A 130 1.03 2.53 -6.73
CA LEU A 130 0.47 1.84 -5.57
C LEU A 130 1.28 2.06 -4.28
N ILE A 131 2.60 2.25 -4.38
CA ILE A 131 3.46 2.59 -3.25
C ILE A 131 3.22 4.02 -2.75
N THR A 132 2.91 4.94 -3.66
CA THR A 132 2.64 6.35 -3.32
C THR A 132 1.22 6.61 -2.86
N LEU A 133 0.31 5.63 -3.00
CA LEU A 133 -1.06 5.76 -2.49
C LEU A 133 -1.05 6.02 -0.99
N LYS A 134 -1.81 7.03 -0.58
CA LYS A 134 -2.02 7.35 0.82
C LYS A 134 -3.18 6.53 1.36
N SER A 135 -3.08 6.11 2.61
CA SER A 135 -4.21 5.46 3.28
C SER A 135 -5.32 6.48 3.52
N LYS A 136 -6.55 6.02 3.71
CA LYS A 136 -7.70 6.87 4.02
C LYS A 136 -7.43 7.79 5.23
N PHE A 137 -6.80 7.25 6.28
CA PHE A 137 -6.44 8.02 7.47
C PHE A 137 -5.35 9.06 7.18
N GLU A 138 -4.36 8.73 6.34
CA GLU A 138 -3.33 9.68 5.90
C GLU A 138 -3.94 10.83 5.09
N LEU A 139 -4.89 10.54 4.21
CA LEU A 139 -5.60 11.55 3.43
C LEU A 139 -6.43 12.48 4.32
N VAL A 140 -7.18 11.93 5.27
CA VAL A 140 -7.96 12.73 6.23
C VAL A 140 -7.02 13.59 7.07
N GLY A 141 -5.91 13.04 7.56
CA GLY A 141 -4.91 13.80 8.32
C GLY A 141 -4.29 14.93 7.52
N GLU A 142 -4.02 14.73 6.24
CA GLU A 142 -3.50 15.77 5.34
C GLU A 142 -4.53 16.89 5.11
N ILE A 143 -5.79 16.55 4.88
CA ILE A 143 -6.87 17.52 4.71
C ILE A 143 -7.02 18.37 5.98
N VAL A 144 -7.03 17.75 7.16
CA VAL A 144 -7.08 18.47 8.44
C VAL A 144 -5.85 19.35 8.61
N GLY A 145 -4.65 18.85 8.25
CA GLY A 145 -3.42 19.65 8.27
C GLY A 145 -3.46 20.86 7.35
N LEU A 146 -4.00 20.70 6.14
CA LEU A 146 -4.18 21.80 5.18
C LEU A 146 -5.18 22.84 5.68
N LEU A 147 -6.28 22.42 6.30
CA LEU A 147 -7.27 23.32 6.88
C LEU A 147 -6.71 24.10 8.08
N GLN A 148 -5.81 23.51 8.86
CA GLN A 148 -5.17 24.16 9.99
C GLN A 148 -3.96 25.03 9.60
N SER A 149 -3.37 24.81 8.41
CA SER A 149 -2.13 25.46 7.99
C SER A 149 -2.24 26.98 7.94
N PRO A 150 -3.33 27.63 7.45
CA PRO A 150 -3.46 29.08 7.48
C PRO A 150 -3.39 29.64 8.90
N ALA A 151 -4.09 29.02 9.86
CA ALA A 151 -4.08 29.46 11.25
C ALA A 151 -2.68 29.30 11.89
N LYS A 152 -2.04 28.15 11.67
CA LYS A 152 -0.65 27.90 12.14
C LYS A 152 0.34 28.91 11.54
N ASN A 153 0.21 29.21 10.25
CA ASN A 153 1.10 30.15 9.57
C ASN A 153 0.95 31.58 10.13
N VAL A 154 -0.26 32.02 10.41
CA VAL A 154 -0.50 33.33 11.04
C VAL A 154 0.10 33.39 12.45
N VAL A 155 -0.16 32.36 13.28
CA VAL A 155 0.42 32.29 14.63
C VAL A 155 1.94 32.25 14.58
N SER A 156 2.52 31.44 13.69
CA SER A 156 3.97 31.36 13.50
C SER A 156 4.57 32.67 13.03
N ALA A 157 3.91 33.39 12.11
CA ALA A 157 4.35 34.70 11.65
C ALA A 157 4.36 35.73 12.79
N LEU A 158 3.34 35.74 13.62
CA LEU A 158 3.27 36.63 14.81
C LEU A 158 4.34 36.29 15.85
N GLN A 159 4.56 35.01 16.12
CA GLN A 159 5.61 34.56 17.05
C GLN A 159 7.02 34.82 16.51
N SER A 160 7.22 34.66 15.20
CA SER A 160 8.54 34.86 14.59
C SER A 160 9.01 36.31 14.66
N GLY A 161 8.08 37.27 14.60
CA GLY A 161 8.38 38.69 14.82
C GLY A 161 8.99 38.95 16.20
N GLY A 162 8.36 38.43 17.26
CA GLY A 162 8.84 38.54 18.63
C GLY A 162 10.19 37.83 18.84
N SER A 163 10.35 36.62 18.30
CA SER A 163 11.61 35.86 18.40
C SER A 163 12.76 36.52 17.69
N LYS A 164 12.54 37.15 16.52
CA LYS A 164 13.56 37.89 15.80
C LYS A 164 14.01 39.15 16.57
N LEU A 165 13.04 39.88 17.15
CA LEU A 165 13.35 41.04 17.97
C LEU A 165 14.12 40.64 19.25
N ALA A 166 13.71 39.61 19.93
CA ALA A 166 14.44 39.09 21.10
C ALA A 166 15.84 38.59 20.72
N GLY A 167 16.03 37.96 19.58
CA GLY A 167 17.35 37.58 19.06
C GLY A 167 18.24 38.78 18.75
N ILE A 168 17.71 39.83 18.14
CA ILE A 168 18.47 41.07 17.87
C ILE A 168 18.88 41.75 19.16
N ILE A 169 18.00 41.83 20.15
CA ILE A 169 18.32 42.42 21.46
C ILE A 169 19.43 41.63 22.15
N LYS A 170 19.39 40.31 22.14
CA LYS A 170 20.46 39.47 22.70
C LYS A 170 21.82 39.71 22.00
N THR A 171 21.80 39.73 20.68
CA THR A 171 23.07 39.98 19.94
C THR A 171 23.62 41.39 20.14
N LEU A 172 22.77 42.39 20.34
CA LEU A 172 23.18 43.72 20.71
C LEU A 172 23.75 43.81 22.14
N GLN A 173 23.13 43.10 23.10
CA GLN A 173 23.65 42.96 24.46
C GLN A 173 25.02 42.32 24.49
N GLU A 174 25.19 41.20 23.77
CA GLU A 174 26.48 40.50 23.69
C GLU A 174 27.56 41.35 23.04
N LYS A 175 27.23 42.10 21.95
CA LYS A 175 28.17 43.02 21.34
C LYS A 175 28.49 44.26 22.17
N GLY A 176 27.51 44.77 22.92
CA GLY A 176 27.72 45.88 23.86
C GLY A 176 28.63 45.50 25.02
N ALA A 177 28.47 44.29 25.54
CA ALA A 177 29.34 43.76 26.60
C ALA A 177 30.80 43.49 26.17
N VAL A 178 31.03 43.27 24.86
CA VAL A 178 32.37 43.06 24.30
C VAL A 178 33.07 44.41 23.95
N ALA A 179 32.30 45.50 23.83
CA ALA A 179 32.85 46.86 23.50
C ALA A 179 33.26 47.64 24.75
N GLU A 180 32.96 47.15 25.96
CA GLU A 180 33.37 47.75 27.25
C GLU A 180 34.58 47.04 27.92
N GLN A 181 35.23 46.12 27.23
CA GLN A 181 36.53 45.54 27.60
C GLN A 181 37.63 46.03 26.67
#